data_de1223d04d5bca50b6be18abdd89d268
#
_entry.id   de1223d04d5bca50b6be18abdd89d268
#
_cell.length_a   1.000
_cell.length_b   1.000
_cell.length_c   1.000
_cell.angle_alpha   90.00
_cell.angle_beta   90.00
_cell.angle_gamma   90.00
#
_symmetry.space_group_name_H-M   'P 1'
#
loop_
_entity.id
_entity.type
_entity.pdbx_description
1 polymer ?
#
loop_
_entity_poly.entity_id
_entity_poly.type
_entity_poly.pdbx_seq_one_letter_code
_entity_poly.pdbx_strand_id
1 'polypeptide(L)'
;MKNVVVVGSQWGDEGKGKIVDWLSNEADVVIRFQGGHNAGHTLVVNGITYKLRLLPSGIVRDNKISIIGNGVVVDPWALLDEIEEIKSKGVIVDDKNLILSESASLILPFHREMDEIREDSKSSRKIGTTRRGIGPAYEDKIGRRSIRVMDLASEKNLDIKLDTILTHHNAIRKGLGKEIYKKDQLKKDLLKIAPKILKFSKPVWKKIDEYKSQKKKILFEGAQGILLDVDHGTYPFVTSSNTVAASAATGSGCGPNSINYVLGITKAYTTRVGEGPFPTEQTNEIGEHLGTVGKEFGTVTSRKRRCGWFDGVLVRQTIKISGIDGIALTKLDVLDKLDEIKMCIAYEINGKEIDYLPASEKDQLNIKPIYKTFKGWKTSTAGIKNFEELPENAKIYINQLESFIETKVSSISTSPERNDTILLINPFK
;
A
#
# COMPACT_ATOMS: atom_id res chain seq x y z
N MET A 1 -24.22 6.87 -5.42
CA MET A 1 -23.14 6.65 -4.44
C MET A 1 -21.90 6.18 -5.16
N LYS A 2 -20.76 6.76 -4.85
CA LYS A 2 -19.49 6.38 -5.47
C LYS A 2 -18.79 5.33 -4.61
N ASN A 3 -18.15 4.35 -5.25
CA ASN A 3 -17.16 3.48 -4.63
C ASN A 3 -15.79 4.11 -4.83
N VAL A 4 -14.97 4.09 -3.80
CA VAL A 4 -13.70 4.81 -3.77
C VAL A 4 -12.53 3.82 -3.70
N VAL A 5 -11.54 4.02 -4.56
CA VAL A 5 -10.24 3.32 -4.44
C VAL A 5 -9.22 4.29 -3.88
N VAL A 6 -8.48 3.86 -2.86
CA VAL A 6 -7.37 4.63 -2.28
C VAL A 6 -6.05 3.97 -2.64
N VAL A 7 -5.16 4.73 -3.28
CA VAL A 7 -3.80 4.30 -3.65
C VAL A 7 -2.76 5.30 -3.18
N GLY A 8 -1.53 4.87 -2.92
CA GLY A 8 -0.41 5.79 -2.72
C GLY A 8 0.13 6.23 -4.09
N SER A 9 0.30 7.53 -4.30
CA SER A 9 0.81 8.07 -5.57
C SER A 9 2.33 8.10 -5.68
N GLN A 10 3.05 7.72 -4.63
CA GLN A 10 4.52 7.76 -4.55
C GLN A 10 5.07 6.35 -4.24
N TRP A 11 6.13 6.24 -3.43
CA TRP A 11 6.74 4.95 -3.04
C TRP A 11 6.18 4.34 -1.75
N GLY A 12 4.92 4.58 -1.40
CA GLY A 12 4.34 4.17 -0.12
C GLY A 12 4.65 5.16 1.00
N ASP A 13 4.14 4.87 2.19
CA ASP A 13 4.31 5.70 3.39
C ASP A 13 3.80 7.15 3.27
N GLU A 14 2.89 7.43 2.33
CA GLU A 14 2.30 8.75 2.10
C GLU A 14 1.32 9.19 3.22
N GLY A 15 1.16 8.39 4.27
CA GLY A 15 0.20 8.68 5.32
C GLY A 15 -1.21 8.16 5.05
N LYS A 16 -1.32 7.10 4.22
CA LYS A 16 -2.62 6.46 3.89
C LYS A 16 -3.47 6.14 5.11
N GLY A 17 -2.87 5.70 6.21
CA GLY A 17 -3.60 5.27 7.40
C GLY A 17 -4.61 6.31 7.91
N LYS A 18 -4.20 7.58 8.02
CA LYS A 18 -5.09 8.67 8.46
C LYS A 18 -6.29 8.86 7.53
N ILE A 19 -6.04 8.89 6.22
CA ILE A 19 -7.07 9.15 5.20
C ILE A 19 -8.01 7.94 5.07
N VAL A 20 -7.47 6.74 5.06
CA VAL A 20 -8.27 5.50 5.02
C VAL A 20 -9.10 5.36 6.30
N ASP A 21 -8.56 5.72 7.46
CA ASP A 21 -9.31 5.74 8.70
C ASP A 21 -10.51 6.69 8.63
N TRP A 22 -10.31 7.90 8.11
CA TRP A 22 -11.39 8.87 7.90
C TRP A 22 -12.43 8.33 6.90
N LEU A 23 -12.01 7.82 5.74
CA LEU A 23 -12.90 7.27 4.70
C LEU A 23 -13.63 6.01 5.18
N SER A 24 -12.98 5.15 5.97
CA SER A 24 -13.61 3.93 6.49
C SER A 24 -14.78 4.22 7.44
N ASN A 25 -14.84 5.42 8.01
CA ASN A 25 -15.98 5.86 8.80
C ASN A 25 -17.23 6.06 7.94
N GLU A 26 -17.07 6.56 6.70
CA GLU A 26 -18.17 6.75 5.75
C GLU A 26 -18.51 5.49 4.95
N ALA A 27 -17.56 4.59 4.73
CA ALA A 27 -17.75 3.35 3.99
C ALA A 27 -18.56 2.33 4.80
N ASP A 28 -19.36 1.50 4.13
CA ASP A 28 -20.03 0.34 4.71
C ASP A 28 -19.15 -0.92 4.61
N VAL A 29 -18.35 -0.99 3.54
CA VAL A 29 -17.48 -2.12 3.21
C VAL A 29 -16.08 -1.62 2.93
N VAL A 30 -15.07 -2.22 3.54
CA VAL A 30 -13.65 -1.91 3.29
C VAL A 30 -12.94 -3.16 2.77
N ILE A 31 -12.28 -3.04 1.61
CA ILE A 31 -11.70 -4.19 0.90
C ILE A 31 -10.20 -3.98 0.70
N ARG A 32 -9.36 -4.88 1.23
CA ARG A 32 -7.96 -5.02 0.83
C ARG A 32 -7.90 -5.87 -0.44
N PHE A 33 -7.30 -5.36 -1.50
CA PHE A 33 -7.33 -6.01 -2.81
C PHE A 33 -5.97 -6.52 -3.32
N GLN A 34 -4.86 -6.14 -2.69
CA GLN A 34 -3.52 -6.58 -3.07
C GLN A 34 -2.52 -6.51 -1.91
N GLY A 35 -1.30 -7.01 -2.12
CA GLY A 35 -0.25 -7.07 -1.11
C GLY A 35 -0.42 -8.24 -0.15
N GLY A 36 0.05 -8.08 1.05
CA GLY A 36 -0.02 -9.06 2.13
C GLY A 36 0.24 -8.38 3.48
N HIS A 37 0.77 -9.12 4.44
CA HIS A 37 1.09 -8.60 5.78
C HIS A 37 2.42 -7.82 5.86
N ASN A 38 2.99 -7.47 4.71
CA ASN A 38 4.18 -6.61 4.58
C ASN A 38 3.86 -5.12 4.72
N ALA A 39 2.61 -4.71 4.50
CA ALA A 39 2.17 -3.32 4.65
C ALA A 39 1.42 -3.18 5.98
N GLY A 40 2.01 -2.47 6.93
CA GLY A 40 1.36 -2.13 8.19
C GLY A 40 0.87 -0.68 8.19
N HIS A 41 -0.28 -0.44 8.78
CA HIS A 41 -0.74 0.91 9.08
C HIS A 41 -1.28 0.99 10.50
N THR A 42 -1.13 2.16 11.09
CA THR A 42 -1.58 2.44 12.45
C THR A 42 -2.84 3.28 12.40
N LEU A 43 -3.85 2.86 13.14
CA LEU A 43 -5.10 3.59 13.35
C LEU A 43 -5.24 3.94 14.82
N VAL A 44 -5.84 5.09 15.10
CA VAL A 44 -6.23 5.46 16.45
C VAL A 44 -7.74 5.68 16.48
N VAL A 45 -8.46 4.78 17.15
CA VAL A 45 -9.93 4.83 17.27
C VAL A 45 -10.28 4.87 18.74
N ASN A 46 -11.03 5.89 19.18
CA ASN A 46 -11.44 6.09 20.56
C ASN A 46 -10.26 6.02 21.57
N GLY A 47 -9.10 6.58 21.19
CA GLY A 47 -7.89 6.58 22.02
C GLY A 47 -7.10 5.26 22.02
N ILE A 48 -7.59 4.22 21.37
CA ILE A 48 -6.91 2.91 21.25
C ILE A 48 -6.13 2.85 19.95
N THR A 49 -4.86 2.46 20.04
CA THR A 49 -3.98 2.30 18.87
C THR A 49 -4.05 0.86 18.35
N TYR A 50 -4.38 0.73 17.07
CA TYR A 50 -4.42 -0.53 16.33
C TYR A 50 -3.31 -0.53 15.27
N LYS A 51 -2.53 -1.60 15.21
CA LYS A 51 -1.50 -1.82 14.18
C LYS A 51 -1.98 -2.94 13.26
N LEU A 52 -2.60 -2.58 12.15
CA LEU A 52 -3.14 -3.55 11.19
C LEU A 52 -2.12 -3.89 10.11
N ARG A 53 -2.13 -5.13 9.63
CA ARG A 53 -1.23 -5.67 8.61
C ARG A 53 -1.99 -6.29 7.43
N LEU A 54 -2.82 -7.30 7.71
CA LEU A 54 -3.70 -7.96 6.74
C LEU A 54 -5.14 -7.46 6.81
N LEU A 55 -5.60 -7.21 8.01
CA LEU A 55 -6.99 -6.79 8.24
C LEU A 55 -7.25 -5.42 7.64
N PRO A 56 -8.39 -5.23 6.92
CA PRO A 56 -8.80 -3.93 6.43
C PRO A 56 -9.12 -2.95 7.57
N SER A 57 -8.95 -1.67 7.33
CA SER A 57 -9.15 -0.59 8.32
C SER A 57 -10.55 -0.55 8.93
N GLY A 58 -11.55 -1.05 8.21
CA GLY A 58 -12.93 -1.10 8.70
C GLY A 58 -13.17 -2.02 9.88
N ILE A 59 -12.26 -2.99 10.11
CA ILE A 59 -12.45 -4.04 11.14
C ILE A 59 -12.54 -3.50 12.56
N VAL A 60 -11.89 -2.37 12.84
CA VAL A 60 -11.88 -1.74 14.17
C VAL A 60 -13.06 -0.80 14.40
N ARG A 61 -14.06 -0.84 13.52
CA ARG A 61 -15.27 0.00 13.58
C ARG A 61 -16.53 -0.83 13.60
N ASP A 62 -17.49 -0.37 14.37
CA ASP A 62 -18.79 -1.02 14.47
C ASP A 62 -19.56 -0.97 13.15
N ASN A 63 -20.31 -2.01 12.86
CA ASN A 63 -21.21 -2.13 11.72
C ASN A 63 -20.53 -1.99 10.35
N LYS A 64 -19.21 -2.26 10.25
CA LYS A 64 -18.46 -2.30 8.99
C LYS A 64 -18.16 -3.72 8.58
N ILE A 65 -18.10 -3.95 7.27
CA ILE A 65 -17.71 -5.21 6.68
C ILE A 65 -16.29 -5.06 6.14
N SER A 66 -15.42 -5.94 6.54
CA SER A 66 -14.02 -5.98 6.13
C SER A 66 -13.76 -7.19 5.25
N ILE A 67 -13.17 -6.97 4.07
CA ILE A 67 -12.95 -8.02 3.07
C ILE A 67 -11.47 -8.09 2.71
N ILE A 68 -10.92 -9.29 2.76
CA ILE A 68 -9.61 -9.61 2.18
C ILE A 68 -9.87 -10.27 0.83
N GLY A 69 -9.53 -9.56 -0.26
CA GLY A 69 -9.77 -9.97 -1.63
C GLY A 69 -8.82 -11.05 -2.15
N ASN A 70 -9.14 -11.60 -3.31
CA ASN A 70 -8.35 -12.65 -3.96
C ASN A 70 -6.98 -12.18 -4.48
N GLY A 71 -6.78 -10.87 -4.60
CA GLY A 71 -5.49 -10.27 -4.96
C GLY A 71 -4.47 -10.29 -3.84
N VAL A 72 -4.90 -10.40 -2.59
CA VAL A 72 -4.03 -10.48 -1.41
C VAL A 72 -3.39 -11.87 -1.31
N VAL A 73 -2.11 -11.93 -0.92
CA VAL A 73 -1.47 -13.18 -0.46
C VAL A 73 -1.51 -13.21 1.06
N VAL A 74 -2.05 -14.29 1.62
CA VAL A 74 -2.45 -14.39 3.02
C VAL A 74 -1.57 -15.37 3.76
N ASP A 75 -0.82 -14.91 4.75
CA ASP A 75 -0.22 -15.76 5.74
C ASP A 75 -1.30 -16.16 6.76
N PRO A 76 -1.74 -17.43 6.78
CA PRO A 76 -2.89 -17.81 7.59
C PRO A 76 -2.60 -17.76 9.10
N TRP A 77 -1.36 -17.99 9.51
CA TRP A 77 -0.95 -17.88 10.92
C TRP A 77 -0.90 -16.41 11.35
N ALA A 78 -0.24 -15.56 10.55
CA ALA A 78 -0.18 -14.13 10.82
C ALA A 78 -1.58 -13.48 10.86
N LEU A 79 -2.53 -13.94 10.02
CA LEU A 79 -3.92 -13.48 10.06
C LEU A 79 -4.61 -13.86 11.38
N LEU A 80 -4.45 -15.10 11.84
CA LEU A 80 -5.04 -15.56 13.11
C LEU A 80 -4.44 -14.80 14.29
N ASP A 81 -3.12 -14.59 14.31
CA ASP A 81 -2.44 -13.82 15.36
C ASP A 81 -2.94 -12.38 15.40
N GLU A 82 -3.10 -11.74 14.22
CA GLU A 82 -3.62 -10.37 14.13
C GLU A 82 -5.08 -10.28 14.60
N ILE A 83 -5.92 -11.27 14.26
CA ILE A 83 -7.30 -11.36 14.76
C ILE A 83 -7.33 -11.43 16.28
N GLU A 84 -6.51 -12.28 16.88
CA GLU A 84 -6.48 -12.40 18.35
C GLU A 84 -5.90 -11.13 19.02
N GLU A 85 -4.91 -10.48 18.39
CA GLU A 85 -4.38 -9.19 18.86
C GLU A 85 -5.48 -8.12 18.95
N ILE A 86 -6.31 -7.97 17.90
CA ILE A 86 -7.36 -6.93 17.92
C ILE A 86 -8.54 -7.31 18.78
N LYS A 87 -8.88 -8.59 18.91
CA LYS A 87 -9.88 -9.06 19.87
C LYS A 87 -9.49 -8.78 21.32
N SER A 88 -8.21 -8.91 21.66
CA SER A 88 -7.71 -8.59 23.00
C SER A 88 -7.88 -7.09 23.35
N LYS A 89 -8.09 -6.24 22.33
CA LYS A 89 -8.39 -4.80 22.46
C LYS A 89 -9.89 -4.49 22.42
N GLY A 90 -10.75 -5.53 22.54
CA GLY A 90 -12.21 -5.39 22.59
C GLY A 90 -12.91 -5.36 21.23
N VAL A 91 -12.21 -5.58 20.11
CA VAL A 91 -12.83 -5.62 18.78
C VAL A 91 -13.48 -6.97 18.54
N ILE A 92 -14.75 -6.99 18.13
CA ILE A 92 -15.44 -8.21 17.71
C ILE A 92 -15.00 -8.56 16.29
N VAL A 93 -14.52 -9.80 16.08
CA VAL A 93 -14.18 -10.34 14.77
C VAL A 93 -14.85 -11.69 14.59
N ASP A 94 -15.79 -11.74 13.67
CA ASP A 94 -16.54 -12.95 13.33
C ASP A 94 -16.78 -13.04 11.80
N ASP A 95 -17.52 -14.06 11.36
CA ASP A 95 -17.84 -14.28 9.94
C ASP A 95 -18.93 -13.34 9.38
N LYS A 96 -19.47 -12.43 10.21
CA LYS A 96 -20.41 -11.38 9.80
C LYS A 96 -19.68 -10.12 9.37
N ASN A 97 -18.54 -9.81 10.01
CA ASN A 97 -17.79 -8.57 9.75
C ASN A 97 -16.42 -8.76 9.10
N LEU A 98 -15.88 -10.00 9.08
CA LEU A 98 -14.67 -10.33 8.33
C LEU A 98 -14.97 -11.39 7.25
N ILE A 99 -14.62 -11.08 6.01
CA ILE A 99 -14.73 -11.98 4.86
C ILE A 99 -13.35 -12.16 4.24
N LEU A 100 -12.96 -13.41 4.03
CA LEU A 100 -11.73 -13.79 3.34
C LEU A 100 -12.08 -14.46 2.01
N SER A 101 -11.47 -14.00 0.92
CA SER A 101 -11.70 -14.63 -0.38
C SER A 101 -11.26 -16.10 -0.37
N GLU A 102 -12.16 -17.00 -0.74
CA GLU A 102 -11.86 -18.41 -0.95
C GLU A 102 -10.73 -18.63 -1.96
N SER A 103 -10.56 -17.70 -2.89
CA SER A 103 -9.55 -17.74 -3.96
C SER A 103 -8.22 -17.06 -3.60
N ALA A 104 -8.07 -16.50 -2.40
CA ALA A 104 -6.81 -15.89 -1.96
C ALA A 104 -5.71 -16.94 -1.81
N SER A 105 -4.51 -16.64 -2.31
CA SER A 105 -3.33 -17.52 -2.21
C SER A 105 -2.72 -17.45 -0.81
N LEU A 106 -2.29 -18.60 -0.29
CA LEU A 106 -1.65 -18.67 1.03
C LEU A 106 -0.13 -18.46 0.95
N ILE A 107 0.40 -17.74 1.92
CA ILE A 107 1.84 -17.70 2.21
C ILE A 107 2.16 -18.85 3.14
N LEU A 108 3.13 -19.68 2.75
CA LEU A 108 3.57 -20.85 3.52
C LEU A 108 5.01 -20.64 4.03
N PRO A 109 5.48 -21.41 5.01
CA PRO A 109 6.79 -21.20 5.64
C PRO A 109 7.96 -21.10 4.64
N PHE A 110 7.99 -21.94 3.62
CA PHE A 110 9.04 -21.92 2.59
C PHE A 110 9.06 -20.63 1.74
N HIS A 111 7.93 -19.90 1.62
CA HIS A 111 7.93 -18.61 0.94
C HIS A 111 8.74 -17.58 1.74
N ARG A 112 8.60 -17.55 3.07
CA ARG A 112 9.38 -16.65 3.93
C ARG A 112 10.87 -16.99 3.85
N GLU A 113 11.23 -18.26 4.00
CA GLU A 113 12.62 -18.68 3.89
C GLU A 113 13.23 -18.35 2.53
N MET A 114 12.48 -18.51 1.43
CA MET A 114 12.97 -18.16 0.11
C MET A 114 13.22 -16.65 -0.03
N ASP A 115 12.33 -15.82 0.53
CA ASP A 115 12.50 -14.37 0.57
C ASP A 115 13.76 -13.97 1.35
N GLU A 116 14.01 -14.59 2.51
CA GLU A 116 15.22 -14.42 3.32
C GLU A 116 16.48 -14.84 2.57
N ILE A 117 16.47 -16.03 1.95
CA ILE A 117 17.63 -16.55 1.20
C ILE A 117 17.99 -15.60 0.05
N ARG A 118 17.02 -15.09 -0.68
CA ARG A 118 17.25 -14.16 -1.79
C ARG A 118 17.79 -12.82 -1.31
N GLU A 119 17.24 -12.28 -0.24
CA GLU A 119 17.66 -11.00 0.30
C GLU A 119 19.05 -11.06 0.96
N ASP A 120 19.44 -12.22 1.50
CA ASP A 120 20.75 -12.45 2.12
C ASP A 120 21.84 -12.94 1.15
N SER A 121 21.46 -13.28 -0.08
CA SER A 121 22.40 -13.74 -1.10
C SER A 121 23.39 -12.64 -1.46
N LYS A 122 24.69 -12.96 -1.41
CA LYS A 122 25.77 -12.04 -1.82
C LYS A 122 25.81 -11.83 -3.34
N SER A 123 25.22 -12.74 -4.11
CA SER A 123 25.21 -12.71 -5.57
C SER A 123 24.04 -11.93 -6.15
N SER A 124 23.03 -11.61 -5.35
CA SER A 124 21.85 -10.86 -5.77
C SER A 124 21.88 -9.44 -5.22
N ARG A 125 21.42 -8.50 -6.03
CA ARG A 125 21.18 -7.12 -5.60
C ARG A 125 20.02 -7.10 -4.61
N LYS A 126 20.26 -6.56 -3.41
CA LYS A 126 19.22 -6.42 -2.38
C LYS A 126 18.10 -5.51 -2.87
N ILE A 127 16.87 -5.95 -2.72
CA ILE A 127 15.67 -5.16 -3.02
C ILE A 127 15.22 -4.38 -1.76
N GLY A 128 15.54 -4.89 -0.58
CA GLY A 128 15.10 -4.34 0.70
C GLY A 128 13.74 -4.88 1.12
N THR A 129 13.46 -6.16 0.85
CA THR A 129 12.19 -6.81 1.17
C THR A 129 11.91 -6.83 2.67
N THR A 130 10.65 -7.08 3.03
CA THR A 130 10.25 -7.27 4.44
C THR A 130 10.48 -8.70 4.94
N ARG A 131 10.99 -9.61 4.10
CA ARG A 131 11.25 -11.03 4.38
C ARG A 131 10.02 -11.79 4.86
N ARG A 132 8.85 -11.45 4.31
CA ARG A 132 7.56 -12.05 4.70
C ARG A 132 7.02 -13.02 3.67
N GLY A 133 7.81 -13.35 2.65
CA GLY A 133 7.44 -14.33 1.63
C GLY A 133 6.42 -13.83 0.61
N ILE A 134 6.21 -12.52 0.51
CA ILE A 134 5.23 -11.91 -0.39
C ILE A 134 5.56 -12.24 -1.85
N GLY A 135 6.80 -11.93 -2.28
CA GLY A 135 7.27 -12.19 -3.65
C GLY A 135 7.14 -13.65 -4.04
N PRO A 136 7.73 -14.59 -3.30
CA PRO A 136 7.61 -16.01 -3.58
C PRO A 136 6.16 -16.53 -3.63
N ALA A 137 5.26 -16.00 -2.81
CA ALA A 137 3.85 -16.38 -2.85
C ALA A 137 3.15 -15.87 -4.13
N TYR A 138 3.47 -14.66 -4.60
CA TYR A 138 2.98 -14.17 -5.90
C TYR A 138 3.57 -14.96 -7.07
N GLU A 139 4.84 -15.35 -7.01
CA GLU A 139 5.44 -16.25 -8.02
C GLU A 139 4.66 -17.56 -8.13
N ASP A 140 4.30 -18.17 -7.01
CA ASP A 140 3.53 -19.41 -6.99
C ASP A 140 2.11 -19.21 -7.48
N LYS A 141 1.48 -18.07 -7.19
CA LYS A 141 0.17 -17.70 -7.71
C LYS A 141 0.18 -17.64 -9.24
N ILE A 142 1.14 -16.91 -9.83
CA ILE A 142 1.28 -16.78 -11.28
C ILE A 142 1.77 -18.09 -11.91
N GLY A 143 2.64 -18.83 -11.22
CA GLY A 143 3.09 -20.17 -11.59
C GLY A 143 2.02 -21.26 -11.48
N ARG A 144 0.79 -20.91 -11.04
CA ARG A 144 -0.40 -21.80 -10.96
C ARG A 144 -0.21 -23.01 -10.04
N ARG A 145 0.65 -22.88 -9.01
CA ARG A 145 0.91 -23.94 -8.04
C ARG A 145 0.58 -23.55 -6.59
N SER A 146 0.06 -22.31 -6.37
CA SER A 146 -0.29 -21.85 -5.04
C SER A 146 -1.41 -22.65 -4.39
N ILE A 147 -1.36 -22.82 -3.09
CA ILE A 147 -2.47 -23.27 -2.27
C ILE A 147 -3.35 -22.06 -1.97
N ARG A 148 -4.66 -22.22 -2.18
CA ARG A 148 -5.66 -21.17 -1.91
C ARG A 148 -6.45 -21.50 -0.64
N VAL A 149 -7.14 -20.50 -0.10
CA VAL A 149 -7.98 -20.67 1.11
C VAL A 149 -8.96 -21.83 0.96
N MET A 150 -9.66 -21.95 -0.18
CA MET A 150 -10.63 -23.02 -0.44
C MET A 150 -10.02 -24.43 -0.44
N ASP A 151 -8.72 -24.56 -0.72
CA ASP A 151 -8.05 -25.85 -0.76
C ASP A 151 -7.95 -26.50 0.64
N LEU A 152 -8.03 -25.68 1.70
CA LEU A 152 -8.07 -26.15 3.08
C LEU A 152 -9.34 -26.94 3.43
N ALA A 153 -10.40 -26.81 2.60
CA ALA A 153 -11.67 -27.50 2.86
C ALA A 153 -11.66 -29.00 2.50
N SER A 154 -10.66 -29.46 1.74
CA SER A 154 -10.55 -30.85 1.30
C SER A 154 -9.14 -31.36 1.53
N GLU A 155 -8.98 -32.26 2.48
CA GLU A 155 -7.68 -32.90 2.77
C GLU A 155 -7.08 -33.57 1.53
N LYS A 156 -7.91 -34.24 0.73
CA LYS A 156 -7.47 -34.91 -0.51
C LYS A 156 -6.92 -33.89 -1.53
N ASN A 157 -7.62 -32.77 -1.74
CA ASN A 157 -7.15 -31.73 -2.66
C ASN A 157 -5.90 -31.03 -2.13
N LEU A 158 -5.86 -30.75 -0.83
CA LEU A 158 -4.70 -30.18 -0.17
C LEU A 158 -3.46 -31.07 -0.34
N ASP A 159 -3.62 -32.39 -0.20
CA ASP A 159 -2.53 -33.37 -0.36
C ASP A 159 -1.93 -33.33 -1.77
N ILE A 160 -2.77 -33.33 -2.81
CA ILE A 160 -2.33 -33.21 -4.21
C ILE A 160 -1.61 -31.89 -4.48
N LYS A 161 -2.14 -30.79 -3.97
CA LYS A 161 -1.54 -29.46 -4.17
C LYS A 161 -0.22 -29.29 -3.42
N LEU A 162 -0.11 -29.91 -2.23
CA LEU A 162 1.15 -29.95 -1.49
C LEU A 162 2.22 -30.71 -2.26
N ASP A 163 1.90 -31.82 -2.92
CA ASP A 163 2.84 -32.53 -3.79
C ASP A 163 3.34 -31.63 -4.93
N THR A 164 2.43 -30.93 -5.58
CA THR A 164 2.78 -30.05 -6.70
C THR A 164 3.71 -28.91 -6.25
N ILE A 165 3.35 -28.19 -5.19
CA ILE A 165 4.13 -27.02 -4.73
C ILE A 165 5.46 -27.46 -4.11
N LEU A 166 5.47 -28.55 -3.34
CA LEU A 166 6.69 -29.05 -2.71
C LEU A 166 7.67 -29.67 -3.70
N THR A 167 7.20 -30.26 -4.80
CA THR A 167 8.08 -30.71 -5.90
C THR A 167 8.92 -29.55 -6.40
N HIS A 168 8.33 -28.38 -6.64
CA HIS A 168 9.05 -27.19 -7.06
C HIS A 168 10.00 -26.65 -5.97
N HIS A 169 9.48 -26.38 -4.78
CA HIS A 169 10.28 -25.80 -3.71
C HIS A 169 11.39 -26.72 -3.20
N ASN A 170 11.12 -28.03 -3.11
CA ASN A 170 12.13 -28.99 -2.68
C ASN A 170 13.26 -29.19 -3.71
N ALA A 171 12.96 -29.05 -5.01
CA ALA A 171 14.02 -29.02 -6.03
C ALA A 171 14.97 -27.82 -5.85
N ILE A 172 14.40 -26.63 -5.63
CA ILE A 172 15.20 -25.43 -5.35
C ILE A 172 16.00 -25.59 -4.05
N ARG A 173 15.38 -26.07 -2.98
CA ARG A 173 16.05 -26.28 -1.68
C ARG A 173 17.21 -27.23 -1.79
N LYS A 174 17.06 -28.36 -2.51
CA LYS A 174 18.17 -29.29 -2.78
C LYS A 174 19.32 -28.59 -3.52
N GLY A 175 19.02 -27.79 -4.55
CA GLY A 175 20.01 -26.99 -5.28
C GLY A 175 20.75 -25.98 -4.39
N LEU A 176 20.12 -25.51 -3.32
CA LEU A 176 20.68 -24.58 -2.34
C LEU A 176 21.33 -25.29 -1.13
N GLY A 177 21.41 -26.61 -1.13
CA GLY A 177 21.94 -27.40 0.00
C GLY A 177 21.09 -27.31 1.27
N LYS A 178 19.79 -27.07 1.14
CA LYS A 178 18.85 -26.97 2.26
C LYS A 178 18.04 -28.26 2.42
N GLU A 179 17.64 -28.57 3.65
CA GLU A 179 16.72 -29.68 3.91
C GLU A 179 15.38 -29.48 3.19
N ILE A 180 14.80 -30.55 2.72
CA ILE A 180 13.46 -30.51 2.06
C ILE A 180 12.34 -30.39 3.09
N TYR A 181 11.24 -29.74 2.69
CA TYR A 181 10.02 -29.74 3.47
C TYR A 181 9.34 -31.09 3.44
N LYS A 182 8.92 -31.58 4.60
CA LYS A 182 8.12 -32.80 4.77
C LYS A 182 6.65 -32.45 4.58
N LYS A 183 6.02 -33.08 3.58
CA LYS A 183 4.61 -32.86 3.23
C LYS A 183 3.67 -33.06 4.43
N ASP A 184 3.82 -34.18 5.12
CA ASP A 184 2.90 -34.58 6.18
C ASP A 184 2.85 -33.60 7.34
N GLN A 185 4.00 -33.02 7.72
CA GLN A 185 4.06 -32.00 8.77
C GLN A 185 3.33 -30.74 8.33
N LEU A 186 3.60 -30.25 7.14
CA LEU A 186 2.96 -29.03 6.62
C LEU A 186 1.44 -29.24 6.43
N LYS A 187 1.03 -30.42 5.93
CA LYS A 187 -0.38 -30.78 5.83
C LYS A 187 -1.07 -30.77 7.20
N LYS A 188 -0.47 -31.38 8.20
CA LYS A 188 -0.98 -31.40 9.57
C LYS A 188 -1.16 -29.99 10.14
N ASP A 189 -0.16 -29.11 9.93
CA ASP A 189 -0.20 -27.74 10.43
C ASP A 189 -1.30 -26.93 9.74
N LEU A 190 -1.49 -27.09 8.42
CA LEU A 190 -2.56 -26.46 7.67
C LEU A 190 -3.95 -26.97 8.07
N LEU A 191 -4.14 -28.28 8.22
CA LEU A 191 -5.41 -28.84 8.66
C LEU A 191 -5.79 -28.40 10.08
N LYS A 192 -4.82 -28.20 10.96
CA LYS A 192 -5.06 -27.69 12.32
C LYS A 192 -5.68 -26.28 12.33
N ILE A 193 -5.27 -25.41 11.40
CA ILE A 193 -5.78 -24.03 11.31
C ILE A 193 -6.98 -23.89 10.36
N ALA A 194 -7.20 -24.89 9.49
CA ALA A 194 -8.24 -24.85 8.45
C ALA A 194 -9.63 -24.44 8.99
N PRO A 195 -10.17 -25.01 10.09
CA PRO A 195 -11.49 -24.61 10.59
C PRO A 195 -11.56 -23.13 10.98
N LYS A 196 -10.46 -22.57 11.54
CA LYS A 196 -10.40 -21.18 11.96
C LYS A 196 -10.36 -20.21 10.76
N ILE A 197 -9.73 -20.60 9.67
CA ILE A 197 -9.62 -19.80 8.43
C ILE A 197 -10.88 -19.92 7.59
N LEU A 198 -11.37 -21.16 7.39
CA LEU A 198 -12.50 -21.45 6.51
C LEU A 198 -13.81 -20.79 6.98
N LYS A 199 -13.97 -20.53 8.27
CA LYS A 199 -15.16 -19.83 8.74
C LYS A 199 -15.34 -18.43 8.12
N PHE A 200 -14.26 -17.77 7.72
CA PHE A 200 -14.28 -16.47 7.05
C PHE A 200 -14.37 -16.57 5.51
N SER A 201 -14.17 -17.78 4.97
CA SER A 201 -14.07 -18.03 3.53
C SER A 201 -15.41 -17.83 2.83
N LYS A 202 -15.44 -16.94 1.84
CA LYS A 202 -16.64 -16.66 1.02
C LYS A 202 -16.23 -16.35 -0.43
N PRO A 203 -17.16 -16.52 -1.40
CA PRO A 203 -16.99 -16.05 -2.77
C PRO A 203 -17.11 -14.51 -2.81
N VAL A 204 -15.99 -13.81 -2.67
CA VAL A 204 -15.93 -12.34 -2.50
C VAL A 204 -16.59 -11.60 -3.65
N TRP A 205 -16.39 -12.03 -4.92
CA TRP A 205 -17.04 -11.42 -6.08
C TRP A 205 -18.58 -11.35 -5.93
N LYS A 206 -19.19 -12.44 -5.43
CA LYS A 206 -20.64 -12.51 -5.17
C LYS A 206 -21.05 -11.58 -4.04
N LYS A 207 -20.25 -11.53 -2.97
CA LYS A 207 -20.52 -10.62 -1.84
C LYS A 207 -20.45 -9.15 -2.24
N ILE A 208 -19.49 -8.78 -3.06
CA ILE A 208 -19.38 -7.41 -3.60
C ILE A 208 -20.61 -7.07 -4.45
N ASP A 209 -21.08 -7.99 -5.29
CA ASP A 209 -22.27 -7.77 -6.11
C ASP A 209 -23.52 -7.60 -5.25
N GLU A 210 -23.70 -8.43 -4.20
CA GLU A 210 -24.75 -8.27 -3.20
C GLU A 210 -24.69 -6.89 -2.51
N TYR A 211 -23.52 -6.41 -2.11
CA TYR A 211 -23.36 -5.10 -1.46
C TYR A 211 -23.62 -3.93 -2.41
N LYS A 212 -23.24 -4.05 -3.68
CA LYS A 212 -23.57 -3.06 -4.71
C LYS A 212 -25.08 -2.97 -4.95
N SER A 213 -25.77 -4.10 -5.04
CA SER A 213 -27.23 -4.12 -5.18
C SER A 213 -27.96 -3.48 -3.97
N GLN A 214 -27.38 -3.59 -2.77
CA GLN A 214 -27.82 -2.92 -1.56
C GLN A 214 -27.41 -1.45 -1.48
N LYS A 215 -26.77 -0.90 -2.52
CA LYS A 215 -26.25 0.48 -2.56
C LYS A 215 -25.27 0.82 -1.41
N LYS A 216 -24.50 -0.15 -0.93
CA LYS A 216 -23.48 0.08 0.09
C LYS A 216 -22.30 0.85 -0.49
N LYS A 217 -21.71 1.75 0.31
CA LYS A 217 -20.48 2.45 -0.01
C LYS A 217 -19.29 1.54 0.17
N ILE A 218 -18.51 1.31 -0.88
CA ILE A 218 -17.34 0.44 -0.87
C ILE A 218 -16.06 1.29 -0.94
N LEU A 219 -15.15 1.02 -0.01
CA LEU A 219 -13.79 1.55 0.01
C LEU A 219 -12.82 0.43 -0.34
N PHE A 220 -12.09 0.57 -1.45
CA PHE A 220 -10.98 -0.31 -1.80
C PHE A 220 -9.69 0.29 -1.24
N GLU A 221 -9.09 -0.40 -0.30
CA GLU A 221 -7.90 0.02 0.41
C GLU A 221 -6.64 -0.58 -0.21
N GLY A 222 -5.86 0.23 -0.93
CA GLY A 222 -4.58 -0.15 -1.48
C GLY A 222 -3.46 -0.16 -0.45
N ALA A 223 -2.46 -0.98 -0.70
CA ALA A 223 -1.22 -1.04 0.05
C ALA A 223 -0.05 -0.55 -0.82
N GLN A 224 1.09 -0.20 -0.21
CA GLN A 224 2.27 0.37 -0.87
C GLN A 224 1.95 1.68 -1.63
N GLY A 225 2.61 1.92 -2.76
CA GLY A 225 2.40 3.06 -3.64
C GLY A 225 2.63 2.69 -5.09
N ILE A 226 2.13 3.49 -6.03
CA ILE A 226 2.16 3.18 -7.46
C ILE A 226 3.60 3.06 -8.00
N LEU A 227 4.55 3.81 -7.45
CA LEU A 227 5.96 3.69 -7.84
C LEU A 227 6.64 2.39 -7.33
N LEU A 228 5.92 1.59 -6.53
CA LEU A 228 6.29 0.23 -6.16
C LEU A 228 5.51 -0.83 -6.93
N ASP A 229 4.68 -0.48 -7.90
CA ASP A 229 3.95 -1.41 -8.76
C ASP A 229 4.91 -2.29 -9.56
N VAL A 230 4.61 -3.58 -9.68
CA VAL A 230 5.49 -4.55 -10.35
C VAL A 230 5.71 -4.24 -11.83
N ASP A 231 4.72 -3.62 -12.49
CA ASP A 231 4.77 -3.30 -13.92
C ASP A 231 5.14 -1.83 -14.18
N HIS A 232 4.66 -0.92 -13.35
CA HIS A 232 4.75 0.53 -13.57
C HIS A 232 5.71 1.26 -12.61
N GLY A 233 6.26 0.56 -11.63
CA GLY A 233 7.16 1.11 -10.63
C GLY A 233 8.62 1.14 -11.08
N THR A 234 9.49 1.49 -10.14
CA THR A 234 10.96 1.55 -10.35
C THR A 234 11.60 0.17 -10.27
N TYR A 235 11.27 -0.70 -11.22
CA TYR A 235 11.79 -2.06 -11.30
C TYR A 235 13.32 -2.10 -11.34
N PRO A 236 14.02 -3.02 -10.62
CA PRO A 236 13.47 -4.12 -9.82
C PRO A 236 13.09 -3.77 -8.37
N PHE A 237 13.20 -2.51 -7.95
CA PHE A 237 12.94 -2.04 -6.59
C PHE A 237 11.45 -1.74 -6.39
N VAL A 238 10.64 -2.79 -6.48
CA VAL A 238 9.17 -2.76 -6.45
C VAL A 238 8.63 -3.85 -5.52
N THR A 239 7.34 -3.81 -5.22
CA THR A 239 6.62 -4.95 -4.63
C THR A 239 6.24 -5.95 -5.73
N SER A 240 5.83 -7.15 -5.36
CA SER A 240 5.45 -8.21 -6.31
C SER A 240 3.98 -8.19 -6.70
N SER A 241 3.28 -7.10 -6.44
CA SER A 241 1.87 -6.93 -6.80
C SER A 241 1.63 -5.66 -7.60
N ASN A 242 0.51 -5.62 -8.35
CA ASN A 242 0.04 -4.38 -8.94
C ASN A 242 -0.61 -3.50 -7.87
N THR A 243 -0.12 -2.27 -7.75
CA THR A 243 -0.58 -1.29 -6.76
C THR A 243 -1.42 -0.17 -7.37
N VAL A 244 -1.58 -0.16 -8.70
CA VAL A 244 -2.45 0.77 -9.43
C VAL A 244 -3.93 0.53 -9.10
N ALA A 245 -4.77 1.55 -9.24
CA ALA A 245 -6.19 1.46 -8.87
C ALA A 245 -6.97 0.39 -9.65
N ALA A 246 -6.59 0.12 -10.91
CA ALA A 246 -7.21 -0.92 -11.73
C ALA A 246 -7.15 -2.31 -11.09
N SER A 247 -6.11 -2.58 -10.27
CA SER A 247 -5.97 -3.85 -9.56
C SER A 247 -7.01 -4.06 -8.45
N ALA A 248 -7.73 -3.02 -8.04
CA ALA A 248 -8.86 -3.16 -7.12
C ALA A 248 -9.97 -4.01 -7.73
N ALA A 249 -10.22 -3.89 -9.03
CA ALA A 249 -11.21 -4.70 -9.72
C ALA A 249 -10.80 -6.18 -9.78
N THR A 250 -9.61 -6.48 -10.26
CA THR A 250 -9.12 -7.87 -10.38
C THR A 250 -8.84 -8.51 -9.03
N GLY A 251 -8.30 -7.74 -8.08
CA GLY A 251 -7.92 -8.23 -6.75
C GLY A 251 -9.10 -8.44 -5.79
N SER A 252 -10.27 -7.91 -6.10
CA SER A 252 -11.51 -8.14 -5.35
C SER A 252 -12.58 -8.91 -6.14
N GLY A 253 -12.38 -9.11 -7.46
CA GLY A 253 -13.31 -9.84 -8.29
C GLY A 253 -14.56 -9.04 -8.67
N CYS A 254 -14.45 -7.72 -8.86
CA CYS A 254 -15.54 -6.90 -9.39
C CYS A 254 -15.18 -6.34 -10.78
N GLY A 255 -16.18 -5.87 -11.51
CA GLY A 255 -15.95 -5.20 -12.79
C GLY A 255 -15.27 -3.84 -12.62
N PRO A 256 -14.50 -3.35 -13.61
CA PRO A 256 -13.81 -2.07 -13.52
C PRO A 256 -14.77 -0.88 -13.33
N ASN A 257 -15.99 -0.96 -13.84
CA ASN A 257 -17.05 0.02 -13.65
C ASN A 257 -17.57 0.12 -12.20
N SER A 258 -17.10 -0.75 -11.31
CA SER A 258 -17.38 -0.66 -9.87
C SER A 258 -16.52 0.39 -9.17
N ILE A 259 -15.50 0.92 -9.84
CA ILE A 259 -14.62 1.98 -9.36
C ILE A 259 -15.17 3.30 -9.88
N ASN A 260 -15.59 4.20 -8.99
CA ASN A 260 -16.22 5.45 -9.37
C ASN A 260 -15.36 6.68 -9.05
N TYR A 261 -14.40 6.53 -8.13
CA TYR A 261 -13.47 7.58 -7.76
C TYR A 261 -12.15 6.96 -7.29
N VAL A 262 -11.04 7.45 -7.80
CA VAL A 262 -9.70 7.06 -7.40
C VAL A 262 -9.04 8.20 -6.64
N LEU A 263 -8.77 7.99 -5.35
CA LEU A 263 -8.09 8.94 -4.49
C LEU A 263 -6.61 8.56 -4.35
N GLY A 264 -5.72 9.42 -4.85
CA GLY A 264 -4.28 9.30 -4.67
C GLY A 264 -3.82 9.93 -3.35
N ILE A 265 -3.17 9.18 -2.48
CA ILE A 265 -2.54 9.78 -1.30
C ILE A 265 -1.15 10.23 -1.68
N THR A 266 -0.88 11.50 -1.48
CA THR A 266 0.33 12.19 -1.94
C THR A 266 0.93 13.00 -0.81
N LYS A 267 2.18 12.79 -0.48
CA LYS A 267 2.89 13.59 0.51
C LYS A 267 3.37 14.90 -0.13
N ALA A 268 3.36 16.00 0.60
CA ALA A 268 3.81 17.32 0.11
C ALA A 268 5.32 17.38 -0.22
N TYR A 269 6.03 16.31 0.07
CA TYR A 269 7.42 16.02 -0.33
C TYR A 269 7.50 14.53 -0.68
N THR A 270 8.68 14.01 -1.01
CA THR A 270 8.83 12.63 -1.42
C THR A 270 9.63 11.84 -0.39
N THR A 271 9.22 10.60 -0.12
CA THR A 271 10.00 9.67 0.71
C THR A 271 10.11 8.31 0.06
N ARG A 272 11.21 7.61 0.33
CA ARG A 272 11.43 6.24 -0.12
C ARG A 272 12.08 5.40 0.96
N VAL A 273 11.65 4.14 1.08
CA VAL A 273 12.33 3.11 1.88
C VAL A 273 13.09 2.20 0.95
N GLY A 274 14.29 1.80 1.34
CA GLY A 274 15.13 0.85 0.58
C GLY A 274 15.91 1.48 -0.56
N GLU A 275 16.42 0.61 -1.41
CA GLU A 275 17.29 0.96 -2.53
C GLU A 275 16.48 1.45 -3.75
N GLY A 276 17.21 1.80 -4.79
CA GLY A 276 16.64 2.21 -6.08
C GLY A 276 16.66 3.72 -6.33
N PRO A 277 16.24 4.14 -7.52
CA PRO A 277 16.32 5.53 -7.96
C PRO A 277 15.41 6.45 -7.14
N PHE A 278 15.90 7.65 -6.87
CA PHE A 278 15.15 8.71 -6.18
C PHE A 278 15.61 10.07 -6.72
N PRO A 279 15.07 10.55 -7.84
CA PRO A 279 15.58 11.72 -8.54
C PRO A 279 15.66 13.00 -7.70
N THR A 280 14.70 13.21 -6.82
CA THR A 280 14.61 14.43 -5.99
C THR A 280 15.18 14.27 -4.58
N GLU A 281 15.91 13.19 -4.29
CA GLU A 281 16.51 12.94 -2.98
C GLU A 281 17.39 14.10 -2.51
N GLN A 282 17.30 14.40 -1.22
CA GLN A 282 18.10 15.42 -0.57
C GLN A 282 18.94 14.78 0.54
N THR A 283 20.27 14.80 0.37
CA THR A 283 21.24 14.26 1.36
C THR A 283 21.89 15.36 2.20
N ASN A 284 21.28 16.53 2.20
CA ASN A 284 21.72 17.76 2.87
C ASN A 284 20.79 18.11 4.06
N GLU A 285 20.92 19.32 4.60
CA GLU A 285 20.12 19.85 5.70
C GLU A 285 18.61 19.80 5.42
N ILE A 286 18.19 19.95 4.16
CA ILE A 286 16.77 19.84 3.76
C ILE A 286 16.27 18.40 3.96
N GLY A 287 17.04 17.40 3.51
CA GLY A 287 16.69 16.01 3.71
C GLY A 287 16.62 15.64 5.19
N GLU A 288 17.53 16.20 6.01
CA GLU A 288 17.52 16.01 7.46
C GLU A 288 16.28 16.65 8.10
N HIS A 289 15.93 17.88 7.70
CA HIS A 289 14.73 18.58 8.15
C HIS A 289 13.46 17.76 7.83
N LEU A 290 13.28 17.35 6.56
CA LEU A 290 12.13 16.54 6.13
C LEU A 290 12.04 15.24 6.91
N GLY A 291 13.17 14.58 7.15
CA GLY A 291 13.25 13.33 7.92
C GLY A 291 12.86 13.48 9.39
N THR A 292 13.40 14.52 10.04
CA THR A 292 13.23 14.75 11.48
C THR A 292 11.86 15.32 11.80
N VAL A 293 11.48 16.42 11.16
CA VAL A 293 10.19 17.11 11.37
C VAL A 293 9.04 16.20 10.89
N GLY A 294 9.23 15.54 9.74
CA GLY A 294 8.29 14.57 9.20
C GLY A 294 8.19 13.26 9.98
N LYS A 295 9.11 13.02 10.94
CA LYS A 295 9.21 11.73 11.67
C LYS A 295 9.27 10.54 10.70
N GLU A 296 10.14 10.64 9.70
CA GLU A 296 10.21 9.69 8.60
C GLU A 296 11.04 8.45 8.99
N PHE A 297 10.44 7.61 9.84
CA PHE A 297 10.97 6.33 10.29
C PHE A 297 9.95 5.22 10.04
N GLY A 298 10.43 4.03 9.67
CA GLY A 298 9.56 2.88 9.45
C GLY A 298 8.87 2.44 10.74
N THR A 299 7.55 2.30 10.71
CA THR A 299 6.74 1.95 11.89
C THR A 299 7.10 0.58 12.49
N VAL A 300 7.58 -0.34 11.66
CA VAL A 300 7.93 -1.71 12.05
C VAL A 300 9.43 -1.91 12.22
N THR A 301 10.22 -1.28 11.36
CA THR A 301 11.69 -1.51 11.29
C THR A 301 12.51 -0.39 11.91
N SER A 302 11.88 0.71 12.31
CA SER A 302 12.54 1.97 12.75
C SER A 302 13.60 2.49 11.75
N ARG A 303 13.60 1.98 10.50
CA ARG A 303 14.54 2.38 9.46
C ARG A 303 14.21 3.81 9.00
N LYS A 304 15.23 4.68 8.95
CA LYS A 304 15.09 6.05 8.42
C LYS A 304 14.70 5.98 6.95
N ARG A 305 13.70 6.76 6.54
CA ARG A 305 13.32 6.94 5.15
C ARG A 305 14.23 7.96 4.49
N ARG A 306 14.57 7.73 3.24
CA ARG A 306 15.19 8.72 2.35
C ARG A 306 14.15 9.80 2.07
N CYS A 307 14.53 11.07 2.06
CA CYS A 307 13.64 12.21 1.88
C CYS A 307 14.11 13.09 0.72
N GLY A 308 13.17 13.70 0.02
CA GLY A 308 13.46 14.58 -1.09
C GLY A 308 12.32 15.54 -1.39
N TRP A 309 12.56 16.49 -2.29
CA TRP A 309 11.54 17.43 -2.73
C TRP A 309 10.36 16.72 -3.41
N PHE A 310 9.22 17.38 -3.47
CA PHE A 310 8.06 16.91 -4.20
C PHE A 310 8.42 16.68 -5.66
N ASP A 311 8.18 15.47 -6.14
CA ASP A 311 8.42 15.08 -7.52
C ASP A 311 7.11 15.15 -8.32
N GLY A 312 6.89 16.30 -8.94
CA GLY A 312 5.68 16.53 -9.72
C GLY A 312 5.60 15.66 -10.97
N VAL A 313 6.76 15.36 -11.60
CA VAL A 313 6.82 14.49 -12.78
C VAL A 313 6.32 13.10 -12.46
N LEU A 314 6.85 12.48 -11.40
CA LEU A 314 6.43 11.15 -10.94
C LEU A 314 4.95 11.12 -10.53
N VAL A 315 4.50 12.12 -9.75
CA VAL A 315 3.10 12.17 -9.31
C VAL A 315 2.15 12.35 -10.49
N ARG A 316 2.46 13.22 -11.46
CA ARG A 316 1.67 13.37 -12.69
C ARG A 316 1.62 12.08 -13.50
N GLN A 317 2.74 11.37 -13.60
CA GLN A 317 2.80 10.06 -14.28
C GLN A 317 1.92 9.03 -13.57
N THR A 318 2.00 8.92 -12.26
CA THR A 318 1.18 7.96 -11.48
C THR A 318 -0.30 8.29 -11.52
N ILE A 319 -0.66 9.57 -11.57
CA ILE A 319 -2.06 10.02 -11.78
C ILE A 319 -2.59 9.48 -13.10
N LYS A 320 -1.84 9.63 -14.20
CA LYS A 320 -2.25 9.16 -15.54
C LYS A 320 -2.34 7.63 -15.60
N ILE A 321 -1.35 6.92 -15.06
CA ILE A 321 -1.32 5.44 -15.04
C ILE A 321 -2.48 4.85 -14.23
N SER A 322 -2.81 5.46 -13.11
CA SER A 322 -3.80 4.91 -12.17
C SER A 322 -5.19 5.52 -12.29
N GLY A 323 -5.36 6.54 -13.16
CA GLY A 323 -6.64 7.24 -13.32
C GLY A 323 -7.08 7.93 -12.02
N ILE A 324 -6.16 8.64 -11.35
CA ILE A 324 -6.46 9.34 -10.09
C ILE A 324 -7.33 10.57 -10.37
N ASP A 325 -8.52 10.62 -9.77
CA ASP A 325 -9.49 11.71 -9.91
C ASP A 325 -9.18 12.90 -8.98
N GLY A 326 -8.51 12.63 -7.87
CA GLY A 326 -8.10 13.66 -6.92
C GLY A 326 -7.05 13.14 -5.95
N ILE A 327 -6.31 14.04 -5.32
CA ILE A 327 -5.29 13.69 -4.34
C ILE A 327 -5.65 14.15 -2.93
N ALA A 328 -5.26 13.36 -1.93
CA ALA A 328 -5.18 13.79 -0.54
C ALA A 328 -3.72 14.17 -0.25
N LEU A 329 -3.47 15.47 -0.14
CA LEU A 329 -2.14 16.01 0.15
C LEU A 329 -1.85 15.90 1.64
N THR A 330 -0.78 15.19 2.01
CA THR A 330 -0.42 14.94 3.40
C THR A 330 0.88 15.63 3.79
N LYS A 331 1.08 15.88 5.09
CA LYS A 331 2.34 16.38 5.63
C LYS A 331 2.71 17.79 5.15
N LEU A 332 1.73 18.66 4.88
CA LEU A 332 1.99 20.05 4.49
C LEU A 332 2.76 20.81 5.59
N ASP A 333 2.41 20.56 6.85
CA ASP A 333 3.01 21.12 8.06
C ASP A 333 4.53 20.91 8.18
N VAL A 334 5.07 19.89 7.55
CA VAL A 334 6.51 19.61 7.54
C VAL A 334 7.31 20.68 6.78
N LEU A 335 6.67 21.39 5.87
CA LEU A 335 7.28 22.43 5.04
C LEU A 335 7.25 23.83 5.71
N ASP A 336 6.54 24.01 6.81
CA ASP A 336 6.22 25.30 7.43
C ASP A 336 7.43 26.22 7.71
N LYS A 337 8.59 25.63 8.05
CA LYS A 337 9.78 26.40 8.47
C LYS A 337 10.79 26.68 7.35
N LEU A 338 10.54 26.17 6.16
CA LEU A 338 11.47 26.30 5.05
C LEU A 338 11.40 27.72 4.42
N ASP A 339 12.56 28.26 4.03
CA ASP A 339 12.64 29.53 3.31
C ASP A 339 12.16 29.39 1.88
N GLU A 340 12.55 28.29 1.24
CA GLU A 340 12.21 27.94 -0.11
C GLU A 340 11.70 26.50 -0.17
N ILE A 341 10.76 26.25 -1.06
CA ILE A 341 10.20 24.94 -1.34
C ILE A 341 10.39 24.67 -2.84
N LYS A 342 10.85 23.48 -3.17
CA LYS A 342 11.08 23.12 -4.58
C LYS A 342 10.16 22.00 -5.00
N MET A 343 9.67 22.08 -6.24
CA MET A 343 8.92 21.03 -6.93
C MET A 343 9.67 20.66 -8.20
N CYS A 344 9.94 19.37 -8.40
CA CYS A 344 10.49 18.88 -9.65
C CYS A 344 9.43 18.95 -10.74
N ILE A 345 9.75 19.63 -11.84
CA ILE A 345 8.83 19.87 -12.97
C ILE A 345 9.28 19.20 -14.27
N ALA A 346 10.54 18.78 -14.36
CA ALA A 346 11.09 18.03 -15.46
C ALA A 346 12.35 17.29 -15.03
N TYR A 347 12.85 16.41 -15.87
CA TYR A 347 14.14 15.76 -15.72
C TYR A 347 15.07 16.09 -16.89
N GLU A 348 16.37 16.10 -16.62
CA GLU A 348 17.41 16.15 -17.64
C GLU A 348 18.16 14.81 -17.69
N ILE A 349 18.28 14.24 -18.88
CA ILE A 349 19.15 13.07 -19.16
C ILE A 349 19.96 13.37 -20.41
N ASN A 350 21.29 13.30 -20.32
CA ASN A 350 22.21 13.52 -21.44
C ASN A 350 21.97 14.87 -22.17
N GLY A 351 21.65 15.92 -21.42
CA GLY A 351 21.39 17.27 -21.97
C GLY A 351 20.01 17.42 -22.62
N LYS A 352 19.12 16.44 -22.51
CA LYS A 352 17.73 16.51 -22.98
C LYS A 352 16.77 16.57 -21.83
N GLU A 353 15.84 17.50 -21.91
CA GLU A 353 14.72 17.59 -20.95
C GLU A 353 13.65 16.56 -21.31
N ILE A 354 13.14 15.86 -20.29
CA ILE A 354 12.04 14.89 -20.40
C ILE A 354 11.05 15.13 -19.25
N ASP A 355 9.79 14.73 -19.47
CA ASP A 355 8.67 14.95 -18.55
C ASP A 355 8.05 13.66 -18.00
N TYR A 356 8.81 12.58 -18.02
CA TYR A 356 8.43 11.24 -17.51
C TYR A 356 9.63 10.51 -16.91
N LEU A 357 9.38 9.53 -16.05
CA LEU A 357 10.42 8.62 -15.56
C LEU A 357 10.67 7.53 -16.61
N PRO A 358 11.89 7.42 -17.17
CA PRO A 358 12.21 6.35 -18.12
C PRO A 358 12.18 4.97 -17.45
N ALA A 359 11.87 3.93 -18.22
CA ALA A 359 11.82 2.56 -17.71
C ALA A 359 13.22 1.98 -17.44
N SER A 360 14.24 2.44 -18.15
CA SER A 360 15.62 1.96 -18.01
C SER A 360 16.21 2.37 -16.66
N GLU A 361 16.66 1.41 -15.88
CA GLU A 361 17.35 1.66 -14.61
C GLU A 361 18.57 2.57 -14.79
N LYS A 362 19.35 2.36 -15.84
CA LYS A 362 20.51 3.18 -16.17
C LYS A 362 20.11 4.65 -16.35
N ASP A 363 19.03 4.90 -17.04
CA ASP A 363 18.55 6.27 -17.27
C ASP A 363 17.99 6.86 -15.98
N GLN A 364 17.24 6.07 -15.20
CA GLN A 364 16.72 6.50 -13.88
C GLN A 364 17.82 6.94 -12.91
N LEU A 365 18.98 6.28 -12.94
CA LEU A 365 20.15 6.63 -12.12
C LEU A 365 20.90 7.88 -12.60
N ASN A 366 20.72 8.28 -13.87
CA ASN A 366 21.38 9.44 -14.49
C ASN A 366 20.47 10.68 -14.58
N ILE A 367 19.27 10.61 -14.02
CA ILE A 367 18.33 11.73 -13.98
C ILE A 367 18.89 12.87 -13.14
N LYS A 368 18.78 14.09 -13.68
CA LYS A 368 18.94 15.34 -12.93
C LYS A 368 17.60 16.04 -12.86
N PRO A 369 17.04 16.29 -11.65
CA PRO A 369 15.75 16.97 -11.52
C PRO A 369 15.88 18.46 -11.85
N ILE A 370 14.92 18.98 -12.59
CA ILE A 370 14.73 20.42 -12.86
C ILE A 370 13.63 20.92 -11.93
N TYR A 371 13.95 21.95 -11.18
CA TYR A 371 13.07 22.46 -10.14
C TYR A 371 12.44 23.81 -10.46
N LYS A 372 11.18 23.95 -10.06
CA LYS A 372 10.54 25.24 -9.81
C LYS A 372 10.62 25.55 -8.34
N THR A 373 11.11 26.76 -7.99
CA THR A 373 11.26 27.21 -6.61
C THR A 373 10.08 28.10 -6.22
N PHE A 374 9.59 27.92 -4.99
CA PHE A 374 8.54 28.70 -4.37
C PHE A 374 9.04 29.31 -3.06
N LYS A 375 8.55 30.48 -2.73
CA LYS A 375 8.81 31.11 -1.43
C LYS A 375 8.08 30.33 -0.34
N GLY A 376 8.78 29.98 0.73
CA GLY A 376 8.19 29.37 1.91
C GLY A 376 7.24 30.33 2.64
N TRP A 377 6.39 29.78 3.47
CA TRP A 377 5.39 30.59 4.20
C TRP A 377 5.77 30.91 5.64
N LYS A 378 6.70 30.19 6.26
CA LYS A 378 7.26 30.46 7.59
C LYS A 378 6.24 30.58 8.73
N THR A 379 5.00 30.20 8.49
CA THR A 379 3.89 30.23 9.45
C THR A 379 3.36 28.80 9.61
N SER A 380 2.98 28.42 10.83
CA SER A 380 2.46 27.07 11.05
C SER A 380 1.13 26.86 10.33
N THR A 381 1.05 25.76 9.58
CA THR A 381 -0.20 25.26 8.98
C THR A 381 -0.87 24.23 9.88
N ALA A 382 -0.23 23.81 10.97
CA ALA A 382 -0.74 22.76 11.85
C ALA A 382 -2.10 23.14 12.47
N GLY A 383 -3.08 22.24 12.32
CA GLY A 383 -4.43 22.41 12.87
C GLY A 383 -5.36 23.29 12.06
N ILE A 384 -4.93 23.87 10.93
CA ILE A 384 -5.80 24.65 10.04
C ILE A 384 -6.81 23.69 9.37
N LYS A 385 -8.09 24.09 9.35
CA LYS A 385 -9.22 23.30 8.85
C LYS A 385 -9.95 23.91 7.66
N ASN A 386 -9.59 25.15 7.31
CA ASN A 386 -10.18 25.88 6.18
C ASN A 386 -9.05 26.30 5.22
N PHE A 387 -9.25 26.11 3.93
CA PHE A 387 -8.26 26.43 2.90
C PHE A 387 -7.91 27.93 2.87
N GLU A 388 -8.90 28.79 3.12
CA GLU A 388 -8.70 30.24 3.10
C GLU A 388 -7.82 30.75 4.26
N GLU A 389 -7.73 29.98 5.35
CA GLU A 389 -6.88 30.30 6.51
C GLU A 389 -5.41 29.90 6.29
N LEU A 390 -5.09 29.15 5.23
CA LEU A 390 -3.72 28.81 4.89
C LEU A 390 -2.91 30.09 4.54
N PRO A 391 -1.62 30.12 4.89
CA PRO A 391 -0.72 31.17 4.44
C PRO A 391 -0.73 31.33 2.92
N GLU A 392 -0.64 32.55 2.41
CA GLU A 392 -0.77 32.84 0.97
C GLU A 392 0.23 32.04 0.13
N ASN A 393 1.50 31.96 0.55
CA ASN A 393 2.50 31.16 -0.16
C ASN A 393 2.17 29.65 -0.16
N ALA A 394 1.50 29.14 0.87
CA ALA A 394 1.05 27.75 0.90
C ALA A 394 -0.09 27.50 -0.12
N LYS A 395 -1.06 28.43 -0.22
CA LYS A 395 -2.10 28.39 -1.24
C LYS A 395 -1.51 28.46 -2.66
N ILE A 396 -0.55 29.35 -2.89
CA ILE A 396 0.17 29.46 -4.17
C ILE A 396 0.86 28.14 -4.50
N TYR A 397 1.58 27.53 -3.57
CA TYR A 397 2.23 26.24 -3.77
C TYR A 397 1.24 25.13 -4.14
N ILE A 398 0.14 25.00 -3.40
CA ILE A 398 -0.90 24.00 -3.63
C ILE A 398 -1.55 24.20 -5.01
N ASN A 399 -1.92 25.43 -5.37
CA ASN A 399 -2.53 25.75 -6.66
C ASN A 399 -1.58 25.45 -7.84
N GLN A 400 -0.29 25.73 -7.67
CA GLN A 400 0.71 25.42 -8.69
C GLN A 400 0.97 23.91 -8.80
N LEU A 401 0.92 23.18 -7.69
CA LEU A 401 0.99 21.74 -7.65
C LEU A 401 -0.19 21.12 -8.41
N GLU A 402 -1.44 21.52 -8.09
CA GLU A 402 -2.63 21.09 -8.82
C GLU A 402 -2.51 21.33 -10.34
N SER A 403 -2.10 22.53 -10.71
CA SER A 403 -1.93 22.91 -12.13
C SER A 403 -0.90 22.05 -12.83
N PHE A 404 0.22 21.73 -12.15
CA PHE A 404 1.29 20.93 -12.76
C PHE A 404 0.92 19.45 -12.88
N ILE A 405 0.31 18.87 -11.85
CA ILE A 405 -0.10 17.45 -11.87
C ILE A 405 -1.42 17.21 -12.60
N GLU A 406 -2.09 18.25 -13.06
CA GLU A 406 -3.38 18.21 -13.80
C GLU A 406 -4.50 17.50 -13.02
N THR A 407 -4.51 17.59 -11.68
CA THR A 407 -5.48 16.88 -10.81
C THR A 407 -5.75 17.69 -9.56
N LYS A 408 -7.01 17.69 -9.09
CA LYS A 408 -7.45 18.45 -7.92
C LYS A 408 -6.95 17.87 -6.61
N VAL A 409 -6.64 18.75 -5.66
CA VAL A 409 -6.44 18.38 -4.25
C VAL A 409 -7.82 18.24 -3.60
N SER A 410 -8.17 17.01 -3.25
CA SER A 410 -9.46 16.68 -2.60
C SER A 410 -9.44 16.94 -1.10
N SER A 411 -8.27 16.80 -0.47
CA SER A 411 -8.10 17.11 0.94
C SER A 411 -6.64 17.43 1.28
N ILE A 412 -6.42 18.18 2.36
CA ILE A 412 -5.10 18.55 2.84
C ILE A 412 -4.99 18.19 4.31
N SER A 413 -4.02 17.35 4.65
CA SER A 413 -3.68 17.03 6.03
C SER A 413 -2.67 18.05 6.56
N THR A 414 -3.05 18.80 7.58
CA THR A 414 -2.27 19.87 8.19
C THR A 414 -1.56 19.46 9.50
N SER A 415 -1.80 18.24 10.00
CA SER A 415 -1.08 17.65 11.13
C SER A 415 -1.26 16.12 11.16
N PRO A 416 -0.58 15.39 12.04
CA PRO A 416 -0.82 13.97 12.25
C PRO A 416 -2.23 13.64 12.80
N GLU A 417 -2.88 14.61 13.47
CA GLU A 417 -4.19 14.43 14.09
C GLU A 417 -5.29 14.21 13.05
N ARG A 418 -6.21 13.28 13.34
CA ARG A 418 -7.28 12.88 12.42
C ARG A 418 -8.15 14.05 11.95
N ASN A 419 -8.51 14.93 12.88
CA ASN A 419 -9.44 16.03 12.64
C ASN A 419 -8.79 17.26 11.98
N ASP A 420 -7.47 17.26 11.82
CA ASP A 420 -6.72 18.35 11.21
C ASP A 420 -6.56 18.06 9.71
N THR A 421 -7.69 18.14 9.04
CA THR A 421 -7.80 17.88 7.59
C THR A 421 -8.76 18.89 6.98
N ILE A 422 -8.29 19.63 5.98
CA ILE A 422 -9.11 20.46 5.11
C ILE A 422 -9.74 19.54 4.07
N LEU A 423 -11.06 19.46 4.02
CA LEU A 423 -11.79 18.67 3.04
C LEU A 423 -12.33 19.61 1.95
N LEU A 424 -11.88 19.46 0.72
CA LEU A 424 -12.31 20.24 -0.45
C LEU A 424 -13.29 19.45 -1.30
N ILE A 425 -13.06 18.15 -1.50
CA ILE A 425 -13.92 17.26 -2.29
C ILE A 425 -14.15 15.98 -1.49
N ASN A 426 -15.40 15.60 -1.28
CA ASN A 426 -15.73 14.31 -0.66
C ASN A 426 -15.77 13.21 -1.73
N PRO A 427 -14.88 12.20 -1.70
CA PRO A 427 -14.79 11.15 -2.72
C PRO A 427 -16.05 10.28 -2.85
N PHE A 428 -16.91 10.20 -1.82
CA PHE A 428 -18.16 9.41 -1.81
C PHE A 428 -19.39 10.15 -2.33
N LYS A 429 -19.27 11.46 -2.63
CA LYS A 429 -20.38 12.30 -3.11
C LYS A 429 -20.38 12.56 -4.62
#